data_d1ee0303ebb85e43ab5eb2a334eee999
#
_entry.id   d1ee0303ebb85e43ab5eb2a334eee999
#
_cell.length_a   1.000
_cell.length_b   1.000
_cell.length_c   1.000
_cell.angle_alpha   90.00
_cell.angle_beta   90.00
_cell.angle_gamma   90.00
#
_symmetry.space_group_name_H-M   'P 1'
#
loop_
_entity.id
_entity.type
_entity.pdbx_description
1 polymer ?
#
loop_
_entity_poly.entity_id
_entity_poly.type
_entity_poly.pdbx_seq_one_letter_code
_entity_poly.pdbx_strand_id
1 'polypeptide(L)'
;MALVLAGGCDRGRLADPVILSLGDQEARLSEFERYTDEVEARGHARLDPAVRQSLLDAYLERRVLVLAARARGLLSRSATPEEEAEGVRKLLAADALAGVEATEAEVEQYFREHPEEFATPEAVTVRQILVPTSNEARDVRRRLRRDGKSFAVLAQTMSRAPEASAGGLMGTFSRGQLPPELEAAAFALGTGQTSEVVQTPLGYHVLRLDARQAARSSTLEEARPAIRTRLLEAKSDRKVREYVAGLLARAKVNHEAAKIRNR
;
A
#
# COMPACT_ATOMS: atom_id res chain seq x y z
N MET A 1 -45.61 -24.67 62.08
CA MET A 1 -45.85 -24.87 60.64
C MET A 1 -45.33 -23.60 59.94
N ALA A 2 -44.06 -23.60 59.53
CA ALA A 2 -43.40 -22.45 58.92
C ALA A 2 -43.11 -22.82 57.50
N LEU A 3 -43.69 -22.11 56.53
CA LEU A 3 -43.57 -22.29 55.13
C LEU A 3 -42.32 -21.46 54.65
N VAL A 4 -41.28 -22.14 54.30
CA VAL A 4 -40.08 -21.49 53.69
C VAL A 4 -40.33 -21.38 52.20
N LEU A 5 -40.61 -20.15 51.73
CA LEU A 5 -40.61 -19.83 50.33
C LEU A 5 -39.16 -19.67 49.86
N ALA A 6 -38.64 -20.67 49.13
CA ALA A 6 -37.39 -20.57 48.43
C ALA A 6 -37.61 -19.71 47.15
N GLY A 7 -37.29 -18.41 47.27
CA GLY A 7 -37.18 -17.55 46.09
C GLY A 7 -35.94 -17.92 45.27
N GLY A 8 -36.12 -18.69 44.22
CA GLY A 8 -35.09 -18.90 43.23
C GLY A 8 -34.82 -17.61 42.51
N CYS A 9 -33.62 -17.01 42.69
CA CYS A 9 -33.12 -15.96 41.83
C CYS A 9 -32.87 -16.55 40.45
N ASP A 10 -33.84 -16.41 39.57
CA ASP A 10 -33.64 -16.55 38.13
C ASP A 10 -32.71 -15.41 37.70
N ARG A 11 -31.40 -15.68 37.67
CA ARG A 11 -30.45 -14.80 37.02
C ARG A 11 -30.79 -14.89 35.54
N GLY A 12 -31.66 -14.00 35.06
CA GLY A 12 -32.01 -13.89 33.65
C GLY A 12 -30.74 -13.97 32.80
N ARG A 13 -30.61 -15.03 32.03
CA ARG A 13 -29.65 -15.08 30.94
C ARG A 13 -29.91 -13.83 30.09
N LEU A 14 -28.97 -12.90 30.12
CA LEU A 14 -28.99 -11.76 29.20
C LEU A 14 -29.17 -12.34 27.80
N ALA A 15 -30.26 -11.96 27.14
CA ALA A 15 -30.57 -12.45 25.82
C ALA A 15 -29.37 -12.15 24.90
N ASP A 16 -28.94 -13.15 24.13
CA ASP A 16 -27.91 -12.97 23.12
C ASP A 16 -28.58 -12.43 21.84
N PRO A 17 -28.62 -11.09 21.64
CA PRO A 17 -29.44 -10.51 20.60
C PRO A 17 -28.85 -10.78 19.21
N VAL A 18 -29.74 -10.91 18.24
CA VAL A 18 -29.36 -10.94 16.83
C VAL A 18 -28.91 -9.55 16.39
N ILE A 19 -27.71 -9.44 15.87
CA ILE A 19 -27.14 -8.18 15.34
C ILE A 19 -27.24 -8.07 13.84
N LEU A 20 -27.32 -9.21 13.12
CA LEU A 20 -27.46 -9.28 11.68
C LEU A 20 -28.31 -10.49 11.31
N SER A 21 -29.29 -10.32 10.42
CA SER A 21 -30.01 -11.43 9.82
C SER A 21 -30.19 -11.26 8.31
N LEU A 22 -30.08 -12.36 7.58
CA LEU A 22 -30.29 -12.44 6.12
C LEU A 22 -31.13 -13.70 5.84
N GLY A 23 -32.44 -13.51 5.56
CA GLY A 23 -33.40 -14.62 5.49
C GLY A 23 -33.53 -15.32 6.85
N ASP A 24 -33.29 -16.62 6.87
CA ASP A 24 -33.28 -17.48 8.05
C ASP A 24 -31.89 -17.61 8.72
N GLN A 25 -30.89 -16.95 8.18
CA GLN A 25 -29.54 -16.96 8.71
C GLN A 25 -29.32 -15.77 9.63
N GLU A 26 -28.68 -16.01 10.79
CA GLU A 26 -28.49 -15.02 11.82
C GLU A 26 -27.02 -14.99 12.30
N ALA A 27 -26.57 -13.82 12.72
CA ALA A 27 -25.38 -13.63 13.52
C ALA A 27 -25.74 -12.89 14.83
N ARG A 28 -25.15 -13.32 15.93
CA ARG A 28 -25.48 -12.85 17.28
C ARG A 28 -24.38 -11.99 17.89
N LEU A 29 -24.76 -11.19 18.88
CA LEU A 29 -23.83 -10.31 19.59
C LEU A 29 -22.63 -11.09 20.16
N SER A 30 -22.89 -12.26 20.76
CA SER A 30 -21.82 -13.11 21.33
C SER A 30 -20.73 -13.51 20.32
N GLU A 31 -21.06 -13.61 19.04
CA GLU A 31 -20.09 -13.91 17.98
C GLU A 31 -19.17 -12.69 17.73
N PHE A 32 -19.75 -11.49 17.69
CA PHE A 32 -18.99 -10.26 17.57
C PHE A 32 -18.14 -9.96 18.81
N GLU A 33 -18.66 -10.21 20.00
CA GLU A 33 -17.91 -10.06 21.26
C GLU A 33 -16.68 -10.97 21.29
N ARG A 34 -16.83 -12.23 20.90
CA ARG A 34 -15.69 -13.16 20.78
C ARG A 34 -14.64 -12.64 19.80
N TYR A 35 -15.07 -12.12 18.65
CA TYR A 35 -14.17 -11.51 17.68
C TYR A 35 -13.42 -10.31 18.26
N THR A 36 -14.10 -9.40 19.00
CA THR A 36 -13.43 -8.26 19.63
C THR A 36 -12.50 -8.69 20.76
N ASP A 37 -12.87 -9.68 21.57
CA ASP A 37 -12.02 -10.24 22.63
C ASP A 37 -10.72 -10.83 22.05
N GLU A 38 -10.78 -11.49 20.90
CA GLU A 38 -9.60 -11.99 20.17
C GLU A 38 -8.71 -10.85 19.65
N VAL A 39 -9.29 -9.77 19.15
CA VAL A 39 -8.54 -8.59 18.67
C VAL A 39 -7.84 -7.90 19.85
N GLU A 40 -8.54 -7.70 20.98
CA GLU A 40 -7.98 -7.13 22.20
C GLU A 40 -6.85 -7.99 22.78
N ALA A 41 -7.02 -9.31 22.78
CA ALA A 41 -5.99 -10.24 23.25
C ALA A 41 -4.70 -10.16 22.42
N ARG A 42 -4.82 -10.03 21.10
CA ARG A 42 -3.65 -9.89 20.18
C ARG A 42 -3.00 -8.52 20.31
N GLY A 43 -3.79 -7.46 20.48
CA GLY A 43 -3.32 -6.08 20.60
C GLY A 43 -2.83 -5.69 22.01
N HIS A 44 -3.02 -6.56 23.02
CA HIS A 44 -2.70 -6.32 24.44
C HIS A 44 -3.31 -5.01 24.99
N ALA A 45 -4.42 -4.55 24.40
CA ALA A 45 -5.10 -3.31 24.80
C ALA A 45 -6.61 -3.41 24.56
N ARG A 46 -7.39 -2.69 25.38
CA ARG A 46 -8.82 -2.53 25.13
C ARG A 46 -9.06 -1.63 23.92
N LEU A 47 -10.09 -1.96 23.15
CA LEU A 47 -10.50 -1.17 22.00
C LEU A 47 -11.17 0.14 22.45
N ASP A 48 -10.76 1.23 21.83
CA ASP A 48 -11.49 2.50 21.89
C ASP A 48 -12.89 2.33 21.29
N PRO A 49 -13.95 3.00 21.84
CA PRO A 49 -15.30 2.89 21.31
C PRO A 49 -15.45 3.20 19.81
N ALA A 50 -14.69 4.16 19.29
CA ALA A 50 -14.70 4.49 17.86
C ALA A 50 -14.09 3.37 17.01
N VAL A 51 -12.99 2.79 17.48
CA VAL A 51 -12.36 1.61 16.84
C VAL A 51 -13.29 0.41 16.89
N ARG A 52 -13.98 0.19 18.02
CA ARG A 52 -14.97 -0.89 18.15
C ARG A 52 -16.14 -0.72 17.17
N GLN A 53 -16.61 0.51 16.94
CA GLN A 53 -17.65 0.78 15.96
C GLN A 53 -17.17 0.44 14.54
N SER A 54 -15.98 0.88 14.15
CA SER A 54 -15.39 0.56 12.84
C SER A 54 -15.21 -0.95 12.65
N LEU A 55 -14.82 -1.67 13.72
CA LEU A 55 -14.72 -3.14 13.70
C LEU A 55 -16.09 -3.82 13.55
N LEU A 56 -17.15 -3.24 14.15
CA LEU A 56 -18.51 -3.74 13.97
C LEU A 56 -18.94 -3.65 12.52
N ASP A 57 -18.70 -2.51 11.86
CA ASP A 57 -19.07 -2.31 10.46
C ASP A 57 -18.34 -3.30 9.56
N ALA A 58 -17.02 -3.44 9.74
CA ALA A 58 -16.22 -4.42 9.01
C ALA A 58 -16.65 -5.88 9.30
N TYR A 59 -17.01 -6.18 10.56
CA TYR A 59 -17.52 -7.50 10.94
C TYR A 59 -18.85 -7.80 10.24
N LEU A 60 -19.78 -6.83 10.19
CA LEU A 60 -21.08 -7.00 9.53
C LEU A 60 -20.93 -7.23 8.03
N GLU A 61 -20.03 -6.49 7.36
CA GLU A 61 -19.72 -6.71 5.94
C GLU A 61 -19.17 -8.11 5.67
N ARG A 62 -18.25 -8.59 6.50
CA ARG A 62 -17.72 -9.94 6.39
C ARG A 62 -18.79 -10.99 6.72
N ARG A 63 -19.57 -10.75 7.78
CA ARG A 63 -20.53 -11.73 8.28
C ARG A 63 -21.72 -11.91 7.34
N VAL A 64 -22.17 -10.84 6.66
CA VAL A 64 -23.26 -10.97 5.66
C VAL A 64 -22.88 -11.89 4.51
N LEU A 65 -21.60 -11.92 4.10
CA LEU A 65 -21.10 -12.85 3.10
C LEU A 65 -21.17 -14.31 3.59
N VAL A 66 -20.81 -14.56 4.84
CA VAL A 66 -20.91 -15.90 5.45
C VAL A 66 -22.37 -16.35 5.51
N LEU A 67 -23.29 -15.46 5.94
CA LEU A 67 -24.74 -15.78 5.95
C LEU A 67 -25.26 -16.05 4.55
N ALA A 68 -24.85 -15.27 3.55
CA ALA A 68 -25.22 -15.50 2.15
C ALA A 68 -24.67 -16.85 1.62
N ALA A 69 -23.43 -17.20 1.96
CA ALA A 69 -22.84 -18.49 1.58
C ALA A 69 -23.59 -19.67 2.26
N ARG A 70 -24.02 -19.52 3.51
CA ARG A 70 -24.87 -20.50 4.19
C ARG A 70 -26.24 -20.64 3.53
N ALA A 71 -26.88 -19.52 3.20
CA ALA A 71 -28.18 -19.51 2.51
C ALA A 71 -28.11 -20.17 1.12
N ARG A 72 -26.93 -20.14 0.47
CA ARG A 72 -26.66 -20.85 -0.79
C ARG A 72 -26.23 -22.31 -0.61
N GLY A 73 -26.17 -22.81 0.63
CA GLY A 73 -25.71 -24.18 0.91
C GLY A 73 -24.20 -24.40 0.66
N LEU A 74 -23.41 -23.35 0.54
CA LEU A 74 -21.96 -23.43 0.35
C LEU A 74 -21.21 -23.63 1.67
N LEU A 75 -21.88 -23.39 2.81
CA LEU A 75 -21.32 -23.49 4.16
C LEU A 75 -22.29 -24.17 5.12
N SER A 76 -21.76 -25.01 6.00
CA SER A 76 -22.48 -25.49 7.17
C SER A 76 -22.52 -24.48 8.30
N ARG A 77 -23.41 -24.67 9.29
CA ARG A 77 -23.43 -23.81 10.50
C ARG A 77 -22.20 -24.00 11.40
N SER A 78 -21.58 -25.19 11.31
CA SER A 78 -20.38 -25.56 12.09
C SER A 78 -19.07 -25.39 11.32
N ALA A 79 -19.09 -24.64 10.20
CA ALA A 79 -17.89 -24.41 9.39
C ALA A 79 -16.77 -23.73 10.19
N THR A 80 -15.55 -24.21 9.99
CA THR A 80 -14.33 -23.58 10.53
C THR A 80 -14.05 -22.24 9.84
N PRO A 81 -13.19 -21.37 10.38
CA PRO A 81 -12.80 -20.13 9.72
C PRO A 81 -12.23 -20.32 8.30
N GLU A 82 -11.49 -21.40 8.07
CA GLU A 82 -10.94 -21.77 6.77
C GLU A 82 -12.05 -22.17 5.78
N GLU A 83 -13.00 -22.94 6.25
CA GLU A 83 -14.17 -23.33 5.45
C GLU A 83 -15.06 -22.12 5.15
N GLU A 84 -15.25 -21.19 6.12
CA GLU A 84 -15.96 -19.93 5.89
C GLU A 84 -15.28 -19.11 4.78
N ALA A 85 -13.95 -18.97 4.83
CA ALA A 85 -13.20 -18.26 3.81
C ALA A 85 -13.35 -18.89 2.41
N GLU A 86 -13.31 -20.21 2.34
CA GLU A 86 -13.50 -20.95 1.09
C GLU A 86 -14.93 -20.82 0.54
N GLY A 87 -15.94 -20.95 1.40
CA GLY A 87 -17.35 -20.77 1.01
C GLY A 87 -17.65 -19.35 0.51
N VAL A 88 -17.08 -18.34 1.17
CA VAL A 88 -17.19 -16.94 0.72
C VAL A 88 -16.48 -16.73 -0.62
N ARG A 89 -15.30 -17.32 -0.84
CA ARG A 89 -14.63 -17.26 -2.15
C ARG A 89 -15.51 -17.86 -3.26
N LYS A 90 -16.12 -19.02 -3.03
CA LYS A 90 -17.04 -19.67 -3.99
C LYS A 90 -18.26 -18.80 -4.27
N LEU A 91 -18.84 -18.20 -3.22
CA LEU A 91 -19.98 -17.28 -3.36
C LEU A 91 -19.61 -16.09 -4.24
N LEU A 92 -18.50 -15.40 -3.91
CA LEU A 92 -18.05 -14.23 -4.64
C LEU A 92 -17.70 -14.57 -6.09
N ALA A 93 -17.03 -15.68 -6.34
CA ALA A 93 -16.71 -16.12 -7.69
C ALA A 93 -17.97 -16.36 -8.55
N ALA A 94 -19.01 -16.95 -7.95
CA ALA A 94 -20.25 -17.27 -8.66
C ALA A 94 -21.17 -16.04 -8.85
N ASP A 95 -21.30 -15.18 -7.84
CA ASP A 95 -22.36 -14.18 -7.79
C ASP A 95 -21.84 -12.75 -8.07
N ALA A 96 -20.63 -12.42 -7.64
CA ALA A 96 -20.08 -11.07 -7.76
C ALA A 96 -19.08 -10.93 -8.92
N LEU A 97 -18.24 -11.94 -9.11
CA LEU A 97 -17.10 -11.88 -10.03
C LEU A 97 -17.33 -12.61 -11.35
N ALA A 98 -18.48 -13.26 -11.50
CA ALA A 98 -18.82 -13.93 -12.76
C ALA A 98 -18.81 -12.92 -13.92
N GLY A 99 -18.01 -13.21 -14.96
CA GLY A 99 -17.88 -12.36 -16.14
C GLY A 99 -17.10 -11.04 -15.92
N VAL A 100 -16.42 -10.87 -14.79
CA VAL A 100 -15.50 -9.73 -14.60
C VAL A 100 -14.25 -9.99 -15.43
N GLU A 101 -14.03 -9.11 -16.40
CA GLU A 101 -12.88 -9.16 -17.29
C GLU A 101 -12.36 -7.73 -17.57
N ALA A 102 -11.08 -7.65 -17.93
CA ALA A 102 -10.50 -6.44 -18.49
C ALA A 102 -10.42 -6.63 -20.00
N THR A 103 -11.26 -5.91 -20.73
CA THR A 103 -11.31 -5.96 -22.19
C THR A 103 -10.08 -5.28 -22.79
N GLU A 104 -9.74 -5.65 -24.03
CA GLU A 104 -8.61 -5.01 -24.73
C GLU A 104 -8.84 -3.51 -24.92
N ALA A 105 -10.06 -3.10 -25.25
CA ALA A 105 -10.39 -1.67 -25.40
C ALA A 105 -10.13 -0.87 -24.11
N GLU A 106 -10.42 -1.43 -22.92
CA GLU A 106 -10.13 -0.80 -21.64
C GLU A 106 -8.63 -0.73 -21.35
N VAL A 107 -7.87 -1.77 -21.71
CA VAL A 107 -6.41 -1.78 -21.59
C VAL A 107 -5.79 -0.70 -22.46
N GLU A 108 -6.22 -0.58 -23.73
CA GLU A 108 -5.76 0.47 -24.63
C GLU A 108 -6.16 1.87 -24.15
N GLN A 109 -7.39 2.02 -23.63
CA GLN A 109 -7.86 3.28 -23.08
C GLN A 109 -7.02 3.70 -21.88
N TYR A 110 -6.80 2.79 -20.93
CA TYR A 110 -5.98 3.05 -19.75
C TYR A 110 -4.56 3.49 -20.11
N PHE A 111 -3.93 2.79 -21.06
CA PHE A 111 -2.59 3.13 -21.54
C PHE A 111 -2.52 4.54 -22.15
N ARG A 112 -3.54 4.95 -22.91
CA ARG A 112 -3.61 6.30 -23.51
C ARG A 112 -3.88 7.40 -22.47
N GLU A 113 -4.63 7.09 -21.44
CA GLU A 113 -5.03 8.07 -20.41
C GLU A 113 -3.98 8.27 -19.32
N HIS A 114 -3.05 7.29 -19.15
CA HIS A 114 -2.03 7.29 -18.11
C HIS A 114 -0.60 7.09 -18.66
N PRO A 115 -0.15 7.89 -19.65
CA PRO A 115 1.16 7.70 -20.30
C PRO A 115 2.33 7.84 -19.30
N GLU A 116 2.15 8.64 -18.25
CA GLU A 116 3.15 8.88 -17.21
C GLU A 116 3.47 7.63 -16.38
N GLU A 117 2.50 6.73 -16.19
CA GLU A 117 2.70 5.48 -15.45
C GLU A 117 3.60 4.49 -16.20
N PHE A 118 3.71 4.65 -17.52
CA PHE A 118 4.46 3.77 -18.39
C PHE A 118 5.75 4.41 -18.92
N ALA A 119 6.04 5.63 -18.45
CA ALA A 119 7.28 6.33 -18.76
C ALA A 119 8.32 6.12 -17.65
N THR A 120 9.49 5.65 -18.01
CA THR A 120 10.67 5.72 -17.15
C THR A 120 11.38 7.03 -17.45
N PRO A 121 11.49 7.96 -16.49
CA PRO A 121 12.17 9.22 -16.73
C PRO A 121 13.67 9.02 -16.99
N GLU A 122 14.29 9.99 -17.66
CA GLU A 122 15.74 10.07 -17.74
C GLU A 122 16.33 10.12 -16.34
N ALA A 123 17.35 9.29 -16.08
CA ALA A 123 18.07 9.27 -14.82
C ALA A 123 19.58 9.25 -15.04
N VAL A 124 20.30 9.88 -14.12
CA VAL A 124 21.75 10.01 -14.15
C VAL A 124 22.37 9.52 -12.85
N THR A 125 23.39 8.66 -12.94
CA THR A 125 24.18 8.23 -11.80
C THR A 125 25.39 9.13 -11.68
N VAL A 126 25.49 9.87 -10.57
CA VAL A 126 26.41 10.99 -10.40
C VAL A 126 27.34 10.76 -9.21
N ARG A 127 28.60 11.15 -9.40
CA ARG A 127 29.56 11.37 -8.30
C ARG A 127 29.83 12.84 -8.13
N GLN A 128 30.21 13.25 -6.89
CA GLN A 128 30.67 14.61 -6.62
C GLN A 128 31.98 14.65 -5.82
N ILE A 129 32.70 15.74 -6.02
CA ILE A 129 33.76 16.21 -5.13
C ILE A 129 33.35 17.61 -4.70
N LEU A 130 33.09 17.80 -3.40
CA LEU A 130 32.75 19.08 -2.80
C LEU A 130 33.98 19.63 -2.06
N VAL A 131 34.35 20.84 -2.40
CA VAL A 131 35.46 21.54 -1.73
C VAL A 131 35.06 22.99 -1.37
N PRO A 132 35.71 23.59 -0.35
CA PRO A 132 35.30 24.91 0.14
C PRO A 132 35.61 26.07 -0.80
N THR A 133 36.62 25.93 -1.68
CA THR A 133 37.07 27.04 -2.53
C THR A 133 37.11 26.71 -4.02
N SER A 134 36.87 27.72 -4.84
CA SER A 134 36.96 27.61 -6.31
C SER A 134 38.37 27.18 -6.77
N ASN A 135 39.42 27.57 -6.06
CA ASN A 135 40.79 27.18 -6.40
C ASN A 135 41.02 25.69 -6.19
N GLU A 136 40.52 25.11 -5.09
CA GLU A 136 40.58 23.67 -4.85
C GLU A 136 39.77 22.90 -5.90
N ALA A 137 38.60 23.39 -6.28
CA ALA A 137 37.80 22.72 -7.32
C ALA A 137 38.52 22.73 -8.69
N ARG A 138 39.20 23.83 -9.04
CA ARG A 138 40.04 23.91 -10.24
C ARG A 138 41.25 22.98 -10.15
N ASP A 139 41.84 22.82 -8.97
CA ASP A 139 42.93 21.86 -8.76
C ASP A 139 42.45 20.40 -8.93
N VAL A 140 41.29 20.05 -8.37
CA VAL A 140 40.65 18.74 -8.58
C VAL A 140 40.50 18.47 -10.07
N ARG A 141 39.91 19.40 -10.83
CA ARG A 141 39.72 19.26 -12.28
C ARG A 141 41.04 19.09 -13.04
N ARG A 142 42.07 19.86 -12.68
CA ARG A 142 43.40 19.74 -13.29
C ARG A 142 44.01 18.36 -13.03
N ARG A 143 43.90 17.81 -11.81
CA ARG A 143 44.41 16.48 -11.45
C ARG A 143 43.65 15.39 -12.20
N LEU A 144 42.32 15.47 -12.31
CA LEU A 144 41.52 14.53 -13.09
C LEU A 144 41.99 14.44 -14.55
N ARG A 145 42.37 15.57 -15.16
CA ARG A 145 42.83 15.62 -16.56
C ARG A 145 44.27 15.16 -16.78
N ARG A 146 45.17 15.45 -15.82
CA ARG A 146 46.60 15.31 -16.01
C ARG A 146 47.18 14.03 -15.45
N ASP A 147 46.72 13.62 -14.28
CA ASP A 147 47.43 12.61 -13.48
C ASP A 147 46.78 11.22 -13.58
N GLY A 148 45.80 11.02 -14.46
CA GLY A 148 45.08 9.75 -14.61
C GLY A 148 44.46 9.20 -13.32
N LYS A 149 44.42 10.00 -12.25
CA LYS A 149 43.84 9.60 -10.96
C LYS A 149 42.35 9.39 -11.10
N SER A 150 41.85 8.31 -10.50
CA SER A 150 40.43 8.04 -10.50
C SER A 150 39.67 9.12 -9.73
N PHE A 151 38.47 9.46 -10.18
CA PHE A 151 37.58 10.39 -9.49
C PHE A 151 37.32 9.95 -8.04
N ALA A 152 37.15 8.65 -7.82
CA ALA A 152 36.90 8.08 -6.50
C ALA A 152 38.06 8.36 -5.51
N VAL A 153 39.33 8.24 -5.96
CA VAL A 153 40.49 8.51 -5.11
C VAL A 153 40.54 9.99 -4.73
N LEU A 154 40.27 10.90 -5.68
CA LEU A 154 40.24 12.33 -5.39
C LEU A 154 39.06 12.71 -4.49
N ALA A 155 37.91 12.07 -4.64
CA ALA A 155 36.77 12.25 -3.74
C ALA A 155 37.15 11.84 -2.31
N GLN A 156 37.75 10.67 -2.11
CA GLN A 156 38.16 10.19 -0.79
C GLN A 156 39.19 11.09 -0.10
N THR A 157 40.07 11.73 -0.88
CA THR A 157 41.19 12.51 -0.32
C THR A 157 40.91 14.00 -0.21
N MET A 158 40.00 14.55 -0.99
CA MET A 158 39.79 16.00 -1.08
C MET A 158 38.36 16.45 -0.82
N SER A 159 37.37 15.54 -0.99
CA SER A 159 35.96 15.94 -0.84
C SER A 159 35.55 16.08 0.62
N ARG A 160 34.72 17.10 0.89
CA ARG A 160 34.02 17.28 2.16
C ARG A 160 32.57 16.79 2.14
N ALA A 161 32.14 16.20 1.02
CA ALA A 161 30.81 15.63 0.90
C ALA A 161 30.68 14.36 1.76
N PRO A 162 29.49 14.04 2.29
CA PRO A 162 29.26 12.84 3.09
C PRO A 162 29.66 11.54 2.38
N GLU A 163 29.48 11.49 1.06
CA GLU A 163 29.81 10.34 0.22
C GLU A 163 31.29 10.29 -0.22
N ALA A 164 32.15 11.11 0.31
CA ALA A 164 33.59 11.12 0.00
C ALA A 164 34.21 9.71 0.16
N SER A 165 33.92 9.00 1.26
CA SER A 165 34.42 7.64 1.52
C SER A 165 33.93 6.60 0.50
N ALA A 166 32.76 6.83 -0.09
CA ALA A 166 32.20 6.01 -1.18
C ALA A 166 32.72 6.44 -2.57
N GLY A 167 33.84 7.18 -2.62
CA GLY A 167 34.39 7.72 -3.87
C GLY A 167 33.50 8.79 -4.50
N GLY A 168 32.74 9.50 -3.69
CA GLY A 168 31.87 10.59 -4.08
C GLY A 168 30.53 10.14 -4.72
N LEU A 169 30.14 8.88 -4.68
CA LEU A 169 28.91 8.38 -5.30
C LEU A 169 27.68 8.95 -4.58
N MET A 170 26.98 9.87 -5.22
CA MET A 170 25.74 10.45 -4.70
C MET A 170 24.53 9.52 -4.90
N GLY A 171 24.50 8.78 -5.98
CA GLY A 171 23.38 7.90 -6.37
C GLY A 171 22.86 8.19 -7.77
N THR A 172 21.63 7.69 -8.03
CA THR A 172 20.93 7.88 -9.31
C THR A 172 19.76 8.83 -9.10
N PHE A 173 19.64 9.83 -9.98
CA PHE A 173 18.68 10.93 -9.88
C PHE A 173 17.93 11.12 -11.18
N SER A 174 16.63 11.31 -11.10
CA SER A 174 15.81 11.87 -12.18
C SER A 174 15.78 13.40 -12.09
N ARG A 175 15.25 14.06 -13.13
CA ARG A 175 15.08 15.52 -13.09
C ARG A 175 14.18 15.94 -11.94
N GLY A 176 14.51 17.07 -11.31
CA GLY A 176 13.84 17.61 -10.13
C GLY A 176 14.33 17.03 -8.79
N GLN A 177 15.28 16.09 -8.78
CA GLN A 177 15.79 15.46 -7.55
C GLN A 177 17.13 16.06 -7.06
N LEU A 178 17.78 16.86 -7.86
CA LEU A 178 19.01 17.56 -7.49
C LEU A 178 18.78 19.07 -7.35
N PRO A 179 19.59 19.78 -6.56
CA PRO A 179 19.63 21.24 -6.61
C PRO A 179 19.81 21.73 -8.05
N PRO A 180 19.16 22.85 -8.46
CA PRO A 180 19.12 23.29 -9.86
C PRO A 180 20.48 23.40 -10.54
N GLU A 181 21.48 23.92 -9.79
CA GLU A 181 22.84 24.12 -10.32
C GLU A 181 23.56 22.78 -10.59
N LEU A 182 23.37 21.82 -9.67
CA LEU A 182 23.93 20.47 -9.82
C LEU A 182 23.19 19.67 -10.90
N GLU A 183 21.86 19.82 -10.97
CA GLU A 183 21.02 19.17 -11.96
C GLU A 183 21.43 19.61 -13.38
N ALA A 184 21.47 20.93 -13.62
CA ALA A 184 21.87 21.47 -14.91
C ALA A 184 23.25 20.94 -15.35
N ALA A 185 24.20 20.87 -14.43
CA ALA A 185 25.54 20.37 -14.73
C ALA A 185 25.53 18.86 -14.97
N ALA A 186 24.86 18.05 -14.12
CA ALA A 186 24.85 16.60 -14.22
C ALA A 186 24.18 16.11 -15.52
N PHE A 187 23.04 16.69 -15.87
CA PHE A 187 22.31 16.32 -17.08
C PHE A 187 22.93 16.83 -18.39
N ALA A 188 23.86 17.78 -18.32
CA ALA A 188 24.63 18.21 -19.48
C ALA A 188 25.84 17.31 -19.81
N LEU A 189 26.26 16.42 -18.87
CA LEU A 189 27.42 15.57 -19.03
C LEU A 189 27.12 14.34 -19.91
N GLY A 190 28.10 13.93 -20.70
CA GLY A 190 28.17 12.57 -21.23
C GLY A 190 28.70 11.58 -20.20
N THR A 191 28.38 10.30 -20.35
CA THR A 191 28.88 9.24 -19.46
C THR A 191 30.41 9.23 -19.41
N GLY A 192 30.97 9.20 -18.20
CA GLY A 192 32.40 9.30 -17.91
C GLY A 192 32.95 10.72 -17.88
N GLN A 193 32.19 11.73 -18.30
CA GLN A 193 32.62 13.12 -18.30
C GLN A 193 32.53 13.77 -16.92
N THR A 194 33.39 14.78 -16.70
CA THR A 194 33.40 15.61 -15.51
C THR A 194 32.92 17.02 -15.84
N SER A 195 32.18 17.63 -14.93
CA SER A 195 31.65 18.99 -15.08
C SER A 195 32.72 20.09 -15.03
N GLU A 196 32.33 21.29 -15.42
CA GLU A 196 32.99 22.51 -14.91
C GLU A 196 32.75 22.61 -13.40
N VAL A 197 33.40 23.62 -12.77
CA VAL A 197 33.17 23.91 -11.35
C VAL A 197 31.77 24.48 -11.19
N VAL A 198 30.97 23.84 -10.34
CA VAL A 198 29.60 24.27 -10.00
C VAL A 198 29.63 24.89 -8.60
N GLN A 199 29.12 26.09 -8.45
CA GLN A 199 29.00 26.74 -7.15
C GLN A 199 27.61 26.54 -6.58
N THR A 200 27.53 26.21 -5.29
CA THR A 200 26.30 26.15 -4.50
C THR A 200 26.52 26.82 -3.16
N PRO A 201 25.50 27.03 -2.32
CA PRO A 201 25.68 27.52 -0.95
C PRO A 201 26.58 26.62 -0.06
N LEU A 202 26.73 25.34 -0.41
CA LEU A 202 27.58 24.39 0.33
C LEU A 202 29.08 24.48 -0.06
N GLY A 203 29.39 25.12 -1.17
CA GLY A 203 30.77 25.25 -1.70
C GLY A 203 30.85 25.01 -3.19
N TYR A 204 31.97 24.45 -3.64
CA TYR A 204 32.29 24.24 -5.04
C TYR A 204 32.33 22.73 -5.35
N HIS A 205 31.58 22.34 -6.34
CA HIS A 205 31.40 20.96 -6.75
C HIS A 205 32.08 20.68 -8.10
N VAL A 206 32.63 19.49 -8.22
CA VAL A 206 32.99 18.88 -9.49
C VAL A 206 32.20 17.60 -9.58
N LEU A 207 31.39 17.46 -10.61
CA LEU A 207 30.55 16.29 -10.84
C LEU A 207 31.18 15.36 -11.87
N ARG A 208 30.83 14.07 -11.80
CA ARG A 208 31.11 13.10 -12.86
C ARG A 208 29.85 12.25 -13.10
N LEU A 209 29.50 12.08 -14.35
CA LEU A 209 28.43 11.17 -14.76
C LEU A 209 28.99 9.76 -14.92
N ASP A 210 28.56 8.83 -14.06
CA ASP A 210 28.96 7.42 -14.15
C ASP A 210 28.08 6.63 -15.14
N ALA A 211 26.76 6.90 -15.13
CA ALA A 211 25.81 6.25 -16.03
C ALA A 211 24.64 7.19 -16.36
N ARG A 212 24.04 6.99 -17.51
CA ARG A 212 22.81 7.66 -17.95
C ARG A 212 21.81 6.61 -18.39
N GLN A 213 20.64 6.63 -17.80
CA GLN A 213 19.48 5.91 -18.26
C GLN A 213 18.62 6.88 -19.10
N ALA A 214 18.46 6.60 -20.37
CA ALA A 214 17.61 7.41 -21.22
C ALA A 214 16.14 7.30 -20.79
N ALA A 215 15.39 8.38 -20.97
CA ALA A 215 13.95 8.32 -20.85
C ALA A 215 13.40 7.26 -21.80
N ARG A 216 12.50 6.43 -21.30
CA ARG A 216 11.85 5.37 -22.07
C ARG A 216 10.37 5.34 -21.76
N SER A 217 9.53 5.26 -22.76
CA SER A 217 8.13 4.90 -22.61
C SER A 217 7.98 3.41 -22.95
N SER A 218 7.32 2.68 -22.05
CA SER A 218 6.94 1.29 -22.36
C SER A 218 5.94 1.28 -23.51
N THR A 219 5.99 0.25 -24.31
CA THR A 219 4.97 0.02 -25.32
C THR A 219 3.70 -0.54 -24.68
N LEU A 220 2.56 -0.43 -25.37
CA LEU A 220 1.32 -1.05 -24.91
C LEU A 220 1.49 -2.57 -24.66
N GLU A 221 2.25 -3.26 -25.51
CA GLU A 221 2.51 -4.70 -25.36
C GLU A 221 3.23 -5.02 -24.05
N GLU A 222 4.22 -4.20 -23.69
CA GLU A 222 4.98 -4.37 -22.44
C GLU A 222 4.13 -4.03 -21.21
N ALA A 223 3.27 -3.02 -21.29
CA ALA A 223 2.42 -2.56 -20.19
C ALA A 223 1.14 -3.40 -19.99
N ARG A 224 0.67 -4.06 -21.07
CA ARG A 224 -0.60 -4.80 -21.12
C ARG A 224 -0.87 -5.73 -19.93
N PRO A 225 0.07 -6.61 -19.53
CA PRO A 225 -0.18 -7.53 -18.41
C PRO A 225 -0.45 -6.79 -17.09
N ALA A 226 0.33 -5.74 -16.83
CA ALA A 226 0.18 -4.94 -15.59
C ALA A 226 -1.14 -4.16 -15.58
N ILE A 227 -1.50 -3.53 -16.72
CA ILE A 227 -2.76 -2.83 -16.88
C ILE A 227 -3.94 -3.78 -16.69
N ARG A 228 -3.90 -4.94 -17.33
CA ARG A 228 -4.97 -5.95 -17.23
C ARG A 228 -5.18 -6.40 -15.79
N THR A 229 -4.10 -6.69 -15.06
CA THR A 229 -4.17 -7.06 -13.63
C THR A 229 -4.82 -5.94 -12.83
N ARG A 230 -4.35 -4.70 -12.98
CA ARG A 230 -4.87 -3.52 -12.26
C ARG A 230 -6.36 -3.28 -12.54
N LEU A 231 -6.77 -3.38 -13.80
CA LEU A 231 -8.17 -3.22 -14.18
C LEU A 231 -9.05 -4.34 -13.61
N LEU A 232 -8.57 -5.60 -13.63
CA LEU A 232 -9.27 -6.72 -13.02
C LEU A 232 -9.42 -6.56 -11.53
N GLU A 233 -8.39 -6.16 -10.81
CA GLU A 233 -8.43 -5.88 -9.37
C GLU A 233 -9.44 -4.78 -9.06
N ALA A 234 -9.34 -3.63 -9.73
CA ALA A 234 -10.25 -2.50 -9.51
C ALA A 234 -11.72 -2.85 -9.79
N LYS A 235 -11.98 -3.60 -10.86
CA LYS A 235 -13.34 -4.08 -11.21
C LYS A 235 -13.85 -5.08 -10.20
N SER A 236 -13.01 -6.03 -9.79
CA SER A 236 -13.35 -7.05 -8.80
C SER A 236 -13.70 -6.42 -7.46
N ASP A 237 -12.87 -5.51 -6.97
CA ASP A 237 -13.12 -4.78 -5.73
C ASP A 237 -14.41 -3.97 -5.77
N ARG A 238 -14.69 -3.31 -6.88
CA ARG A 238 -15.95 -2.59 -7.07
C ARG A 238 -17.14 -3.54 -7.04
N LYS A 239 -17.08 -4.66 -7.77
CA LYS A 239 -18.14 -5.64 -7.82
C LYS A 239 -18.40 -6.31 -6.47
N VAL A 240 -17.34 -6.62 -5.72
CA VAL A 240 -17.48 -7.16 -4.36
C VAL A 240 -18.14 -6.14 -3.44
N ARG A 241 -17.72 -4.86 -3.47
CA ARG A 241 -18.37 -3.80 -2.66
C ARG A 241 -19.85 -3.62 -3.03
N GLU A 242 -20.18 -3.60 -4.31
CA GLU A 242 -21.58 -3.51 -4.78
C GLU A 242 -22.41 -4.71 -4.29
N TYR A 243 -21.84 -5.91 -4.36
CA TYR A 243 -22.49 -7.13 -3.91
C TYR A 243 -22.73 -7.13 -2.40
N VAL A 244 -21.71 -6.78 -1.59
CA VAL A 244 -21.82 -6.65 -0.13
C VAL A 244 -22.87 -5.59 0.25
N ALA A 245 -22.84 -4.43 -0.37
CA ALA A 245 -23.84 -3.37 -0.15
C ALA A 245 -25.25 -3.87 -0.47
N GLY A 246 -25.42 -4.61 -1.57
CA GLY A 246 -26.69 -5.23 -1.94
C GLY A 246 -27.17 -6.30 -0.95
N LEU A 247 -26.27 -7.06 -0.34
CA LEU A 247 -26.59 -8.01 0.72
C LEU A 247 -27.01 -7.28 1.99
N LEU A 248 -26.27 -6.27 2.42
CA LEU A 248 -26.57 -5.48 3.63
C LEU A 248 -27.88 -4.72 3.51
N ALA A 249 -28.23 -4.21 2.33
CA ALA A 249 -29.51 -3.54 2.07
C ALA A 249 -30.72 -4.51 2.22
N ARG A 250 -30.52 -5.80 2.02
CA ARG A 250 -31.55 -6.85 2.23
C ARG A 250 -31.52 -7.48 3.63
N ALA A 251 -30.44 -7.28 4.34
CA ALA A 251 -30.27 -7.78 5.69
C ALA A 251 -30.96 -6.85 6.72
N LYS A 252 -31.33 -7.41 7.87
CA LYS A 252 -31.74 -6.61 9.03
C LYS A 252 -30.54 -6.49 9.95
N VAL A 253 -30.07 -5.24 10.16
CA VAL A 253 -28.95 -4.90 11.05
C VAL A 253 -29.50 -4.24 12.30
N ASN A 254 -29.10 -4.74 13.47
CA ASN A 254 -29.48 -4.19 14.77
C ASN A 254 -28.25 -3.53 15.43
N HIS A 255 -27.98 -2.27 15.07
CA HIS A 255 -26.86 -1.51 15.61
C HIS A 255 -27.00 -1.23 17.11
N GLU A 256 -28.23 -1.10 17.65
CA GLU A 256 -28.44 -0.84 19.05
C GLU A 256 -28.06 -2.05 19.93
N ALA A 257 -28.36 -3.26 19.45
CA ALA A 257 -27.94 -4.47 20.15
C ALA A 257 -26.42 -4.59 20.27
N ALA A 258 -25.68 -4.11 19.25
CA ALA A 258 -24.22 -4.15 19.23
C ALA A 258 -23.55 -3.09 20.14
N LYS A 259 -24.28 -2.04 20.56
CA LYS A 259 -23.79 -0.97 21.46
C LYS A 259 -23.90 -1.31 22.96
N ILE A 260 -24.64 -2.37 23.32
CA ILE A 260 -25.06 -2.65 24.72
C ILE A 260 -23.89 -2.88 25.68
N ARG A 261 -22.68 -3.21 25.23
CA ARG A 261 -21.53 -3.48 26.11
C ARG A 261 -20.63 -2.27 26.43
N ASN A 262 -21.06 -1.05 26.16
CA ASN A 262 -20.32 0.17 26.52
C ASN A 262 -20.69 0.71 27.92
N ARG A 263 -21.23 -0.14 28.83
CA ARG A 263 -21.51 0.24 30.22
C ARG A 263 -20.69 -0.56 31.23
#